data_241da723bb224166a9b35c1e982b4e4b
#
_entry.id   241da723bb224166a9b35c1e982b4e4b
#
_cell.length_a   1.000
_cell.length_b   1.000
_cell.length_c   1.000
_cell.angle_alpha   90.00
_cell.angle_beta   90.00
_cell.angle_gamma   90.00
#
_symmetry.space_group_name_H-M   'P 1'
#
loop_
_entity.id
_entity.type
_entity.pdbx_description
1 polymer ?
#
loop_
_entity_poly.entity_id
_entity_poly.type
_entity_poly.pdbx_seq_one_letter_code
_entity_poly.pdbx_strand_id
1 'polypeptide(L)'
;SVKSLTLELNLDSEVTHLSPVVDLTRCDMITTGNIINNVEPTSGVGKECAGNYITKVARLEKSATGLKVMLAANTWTDSKIVVMFKLIPVGYVDSLDELPFQFFNTTGRPDNGELIPQNDLVTFTDYEYTVEDVDEFDGFQIKISLLNHNQPYIPRVKDLRGIALA
;
A
#
# COMPACT_ATOMS: atom_id res chain seq x y z
N SER A 1 19.55 19.12 -9.79
CA SER A 1 18.91 18.13 -8.94
C SER A 1 19.44 18.27 -7.52
N VAL A 2 18.56 18.47 -6.55
CA VAL A 2 18.93 18.52 -5.13
C VAL A 2 19.28 17.10 -4.71
N LYS A 3 20.52 16.90 -4.24
CA LYS A 3 21.03 15.58 -3.83
C LYS A 3 20.97 15.35 -2.31
N SER A 4 20.68 16.39 -1.55
CA SER A 4 20.55 16.32 -0.10
C SER A 4 19.50 17.31 0.39
N LEU A 5 18.83 16.98 1.48
CA LEU A 5 17.88 17.83 2.18
C LEU A 5 18.29 17.89 3.65
N THR A 6 18.28 19.07 4.22
CA THR A 6 18.47 19.28 5.65
C THR A 6 17.15 19.76 6.23
N LEU A 7 16.67 19.08 7.25
CA LEU A 7 15.51 19.50 8.03
C LEU A 7 16.02 20.15 9.31
N GLU A 8 15.62 21.41 9.55
CA GLU A 8 15.88 22.13 10.78
C GLU A 8 14.58 22.21 11.58
N LEU A 9 14.62 21.77 12.83
CA LEU A 9 13.50 21.81 13.76
C LEU A 9 13.82 22.81 14.86
N ASN A 10 13.05 23.90 14.93
CA ASN A 10 13.11 24.84 16.03
C ASN A 10 12.08 24.44 17.09
N LEU A 11 12.56 24.16 18.30
CA LEU A 11 11.74 23.73 19.42
C LEU A 11 11.67 24.87 20.44
N ASP A 12 10.52 25.51 20.53
CA ASP A 12 10.26 26.61 21.46
C ASP A 12 9.23 26.21 22.52
N SER A 13 9.39 26.76 23.72
CA SER A 13 8.43 26.59 24.81
C SER A 13 8.28 27.89 25.60
N GLU A 14 7.07 28.35 25.81
CA GLU A 14 6.73 29.48 26.68
C GLU A 14 6.76 29.09 28.17
N VAL A 15 6.81 27.80 28.45
CA VAL A 15 6.78 27.27 29.83
C VAL A 15 8.15 26.72 30.18
N THR A 16 8.80 27.32 31.18
CA THR A 16 10.20 27.05 31.54
C THR A 16 10.51 25.59 31.98
N HIS A 17 9.53 24.82 32.33
CA HIS A 17 9.70 23.42 32.80
C HIS A 17 9.09 22.40 31.83
N LEU A 18 8.59 22.82 30.66
CA LEU A 18 8.09 21.95 29.61
C LEU A 18 8.92 22.15 28.33
N SER A 19 9.43 21.08 27.77
CA SER A 19 10.13 21.08 26.50
C SER A 19 9.32 20.28 25.48
N PRO A 20 9.16 20.79 24.24
CA PRO A 20 8.58 19.98 23.18
C PRO A 20 9.46 18.76 22.92
N VAL A 21 8.82 17.63 22.62
CA VAL A 21 9.50 16.37 22.33
C VAL A 21 9.17 15.95 20.90
N VAL A 22 10.19 15.63 20.13
CA VAL A 22 10.04 15.05 18.79
C VAL A 22 10.48 13.61 18.81
N ASP A 23 9.56 12.72 18.46
CA ASP A 23 9.87 11.29 18.31
C ASP A 23 10.48 11.05 16.92
N LEU A 24 11.80 10.98 16.86
CA LEU A 24 12.53 10.75 15.62
C LEU A 24 12.32 9.34 15.06
N THR A 25 11.83 8.39 15.85
CA THR A 25 11.56 7.02 15.36
C THR A 25 10.31 6.95 14.49
N ARG A 26 9.47 7.99 14.55
CA ARG A 26 8.24 8.15 13.75
C ARG A 26 8.35 9.29 12.73
N CYS A 27 9.51 9.89 12.61
CA CYS A 27 9.75 10.92 11.62
C CYS A 27 10.12 10.25 10.29
N ASP A 28 9.18 10.25 9.35
CA ASP A 28 9.43 9.87 7.97
C ASP A 28 9.48 11.11 7.10
N MET A 29 10.48 11.17 6.23
CA MET A 29 10.56 12.18 5.19
C MET A 29 10.46 11.53 3.83
N ILE A 30 9.40 11.87 3.11
CA ILE A 30 9.21 11.42 1.74
C ILE A 30 9.54 12.61 0.83
N THR A 31 10.62 12.48 0.06
CA THR A 31 10.91 13.43 -1.01
C THR A 31 10.26 12.95 -2.29
N THR A 32 9.34 13.72 -2.83
CA THR A 32 8.74 13.45 -4.14
C THR A 32 9.40 14.34 -5.18
N GLY A 33 9.88 13.71 -6.25
CA GLY A 33 10.31 14.45 -7.44
C GLY A 33 9.11 14.98 -8.23
N ASN A 34 9.38 15.59 -9.39
CA ASN A 34 8.35 16.09 -10.31
C ASN A 34 7.61 14.95 -11.05
N ILE A 35 7.48 13.78 -10.45
CA ILE A 35 6.83 12.62 -11.07
C ILE A 35 5.40 12.53 -10.54
N ILE A 36 4.46 12.68 -11.46
CA ILE A 36 3.07 12.34 -11.26
C ILE A 36 2.90 10.87 -11.65
N ASN A 37 2.39 10.07 -10.75
CA ASN A 37 2.15 8.65 -10.99
C ASN A 37 0.65 8.41 -11.24
N ASN A 38 0.19 8.78 -12.43
CA ASN A 38 -1.22 8.72 -12.82
C ASN A 38 -1.55 7.57 -13.78
N VAL A 39 -0.60 6.71 -14.07
CA VAL A 39 -0.84 5.55 -14.94
C VAL A 39 -1.38 4.41 -14.09
N GLU A 40 -2.64 4.05 -14.32
CA GLU A 40 -3.26 2.91 -13.65
C GLU A 40 -2.69 1.60 -14.18
N PRO A 41 -2.45 0.62 -13.29
CA PRO A 41 -2.11 -0.71 -13.74
C PRO A 41 -3.32 -1.31 -14.48
N THR A 42 -3.13 -1.69 -15.75
CA THR A 42 -4.16 -2.32 -16.58
C THR A 42 -4.08 -3.84 -16.55
N SER A 43 -2.96 -4.37 -16.06
CA SER A 43 -2.71 -5.81 -15.95
C SER A 43 -1.90 -6.14 -14.70
N GLY A 44 -1.95 -7.41 -14.29
CA GLY A 44 -1.18 -7.90 -13.15
C GLY A 44 0.35 -7.83 -13.31
N VAL A 45 0.85 -7.65 -14.52
CA VAL A 45 2.29 -7.51 -14.81
C VAL A 45 2.82 -6.13 -14.42
N GLY A 46 1.97 -5.11 -14.45
CA GLY A 46 2.07 -3.78 -13.82
C GLY A 46 3.45 -3.15 -13.70
N LYS A 47 4.16 -2.98 -14.82
CA LYS A 47 5.33 -2.10 -14.90
C LYS A 47 4.93 -0.64 -15.15
N GLU A 48 3.65 -0.40 -15.39
CA GLU A 48 3.12 0.88 -15.83
C GLU A 48 3.07 1.92 -14.73
N CYS A 49 2.88 1.47 -13.49
CA CYS A 49 2.82 2.33 -12.32
C CYS A 49 4.20 2.49 -11.70
N ALA A 50 4.71 3.71 -11.58
CA ALA A 50 6.03 4.00 -11.02
C ALA A 50 6.10 3.82 -9.50
N GLY A 51 4.98 3.96 -8.77
CA GLY A 51 4.89 3.83 -7.32
C GLY A 51 4.21 2.53 -6.91
N ASN A 52 4.97 1.44 -6.77
CA ASN A 52 4.46 0.16 -6.30
C ASN A 52 5.13 -0.27 -5.00
N TYR A 53 4.33 -0.75 -4.07
CA TYR A 53 4.79 -1.48 -2.90
C TYR A 53 4.45 -2.96 -3.08
N ILE A 54 5.43 -3.84 -2.93
CA ILE A 54 5.26 -5.28 -3.04
C ILE A 54 5.78 -5.92 -1.76
N THR A 55 4.96 -6.73 -1.11
CA THR A 55 5.37 -7.46 0.10
C THR A 55 6.39 -8.54 -0.23
N LYS A 56 7.06 -9.03 0.78
CA LYS A 56 7.71 -10.34 0.68
C LYS A 56 6.65 -11.43 0.51
N VAL A 57 7.06 -12.58 -0.01
CA VAL A 57 6.21 -13.76 -0.05
C VAL A 57 5.91 -14.21 1.37
N ALA A 58 4.62 -14.33 1.68
CA ALA A 58 4.16 -15.01 2.88
C ALA A 58 3.92 -16.49 2.52
N ARG A 59 4.61 -17.40 3.19
CA ARG A 59 4.41 -18.84 3.05
C ARG A 59 3.50 -19.35 4.16
N LEU A 60 2.62 -20.26 3.82
CA LEU A 60 1.64 -20.85 4.71
C LEU A 60 2.07 -22.27 5.10
N GLU A 61 1.80 -22.68 6.33
CA GLU A 61 2.00 -24.06 6.78
C GLU A 61 0.92 -25.02 6.24
N LYS A 62 -0.28 -24.48 5.99
CA LYS A 62 -1.42 -25.18 5.42
C LYS A 62 -1.95 -24.38 4.24
N SER A 63 -2.43 -25.08 3.23
CA SER A 63 -3.09 -24.47 2.08
C SER A 63 -4.35 -23.72 2.49
N ALA A 64 -4.68 -22.69 1.72
CA ALA A 64 -5.86 -21.87 1.89
C ALA A 64 -6.57 -21.69 0.56
N THR A 65 -7.86 -21.35 0.61
CA THR A 65 -8.75 -21.15 -0.54
C THR A 65 -9.31 -19.72 -0.61
N GLY A 66 -8.89 -18.86 0.31
CA GLY A 66 -9.27 -17.46 0.32
C GLY A 66 -8.17 -16.57 0.90
N LEU A 67 -8.20 -15.29 0.55
CA LEU A 67 -7.28 -14.29 1.04
C LEU A 67 -8.03 -13.02 1.39
N LYS A 68 -7.85 -12.55 2.63
CA LYS A 68 -8.34 -11.26 3.08
C LYS A 68 -7.17 -10.32 3.39
N VAL A 69 -7.23 -9.13 2.84
CA VAL A 69 -6.26 -8.06 3.10
C VAL A 69 -6.97 -6.89 3.76
N MET A 70 -6.37 -6.37 4.81
CA MET A 70 -6.83 -5.18 5.51
C MET A 70 -5.70 -4.17 5.55
N LEU A 71 -6.04 -2.91 5.34
CA LEU A 71 -5.11 -1.79 5.45
C LEU A 71 -5.85 -0.51 5.80
N ALA A 72 -5.14 0.43 6.38
CA ALA A 72 -5.64 1.78 6.55
C ALA A 72 -4.98 2.71 5.52
N ALA A 73 -5.78 3.50 4.82
CA ALA A 73 -5.28 4.44 3.82
C ALA A 73 -5.80 5.86 4.02
N ASN A 74 -4.92 6.82 3.71
CA ASN A 74 -5.26 8.22 3.53
C ASN A 74 -5.10 8.54 2.05
N THR A 75 -6.21 8.84 1.39
CA THR A 75 -6.26 9.18 -0.04
C THR A 75 -6.92 10.54 -0.22
N TRP A 76 -6.55 11.24 -1.28
CA TRP A 76 -7.13 12.52 -1.67
C TRP A 76 -8.01 12.35 -2.90
N THR A 77 -8.79 13.36 -3.25
CA THR A 77 -9.61 13.34 -4.48
C THR A 77 -8.80 12.98 -5.72
N ASP A 78 -7.55 13.47 -5.79
CA ASP A 78 -6.65 13.25 -6.92
C ASP A 78 -5.64 12.11 -6.70
N SER A 79 -5.86 11.29 -5.67
CA SER A 79 -4.98 10.16 -5.39
C SER A 79 -5.79 8.91 -5.05
N LYS A 80 -5.24 7.75 -5.39
CA LYS A 80 -5.86 6.45 -5.11
C LYS A 80 -4.83 5.37 -4.91
N ILE A 81 -5.28 4.26 -4.37
CA ILE A 81 -4.53 3.02 -4.28
C ILE A 81 -5.23 1.94 -5.09
N VAL A 82 -4.46 1.05 -5.68
CA VAL A 82 -4.94 -0.17 -6.34
C VAL A 82 -4.26 -1.34 -5.68
N VAL A 83 -5.05 -2.26 -5.12
CA VAL A 83 -4.53 -3.42 -4.40
C VAL A 83 -4.67 -4.68 -5.25
N MET A 84 -3.59 -5.41 -5.35
CA MET A 84 -3.48 -6.64 -6.11
C MET A 84 -2.87 -7.73 -5.24
N PHE A 85 -3.14 -8.96 -5.58
CA PHE A 85 -2.58 -10.14 -4.95
C PHE A 85 -1.98 -11.10 -5.98
N LYS A 86 -1.06 -11.92 -5.53
CA LYS A 86 -0.50 -13.05 -6.26
C LYS A 86 -0.59 -14.26 -5.33
N LEU A 87 -1.22 -15.32 -5.79
CA LEU A 87 -1.29 -16.61 -5.08
C LEU A 87 -0.24 -17.56 -5.65
N ILE A 88 0.35 -18.33 -4.78
CA ILE A 88 1.33 -19.36 -5.16
C ILE A 88 0.63 -20.70 -4.97
N PRO A 89 0.29 -21.40 -6.08
CA PRO A 89 -0.37 -22.69 -6.00
C PRO A 89 0.44 -23.72 -5.21
N VAL A 90 -0.25 -24.65 -4.56
CA VAL A 90 0.40 -25.72 -3.83
C VAL A 90 1.32 -26.53 -4.77
N GLY A 91 2.57 -26.68 -4.36
CA GLY A 91 3.57 -27.41 -5.15
C GLY A 91 4.14 -26.64 -6.34
N TYR A 92 3.91 -25.34 -6.45
CA TYR A 92 4.50 -24.51 -7.50
C TYR A 92 6.03 -24.44 -7.38
N VAL A 93 6.73 -24.82 -8.45
CA VAL A 93 8.20 -24.93 -8.50
C VAL A 93 8.89 -23.95 -9.46
N ASP A 94 8.09 -23.30 -10.33
CA ASP A 94 8.63 -22.38 -11.31
C ASP A 94 8.92 -20.97 -10.72
N SER A 95 9.41 -20.05 -11.53
CA SER A 95 9.73 -18.71 -11.08
C SER A 95 8.48 -17.95 -10.66
N LEU A 96 8.53 -17.31 -9.49
CA LEU A 96 7.44 -16.46 -8.99
C LEU A 96 7.14 -15.25 -9.90
N ASP A 97 8.08 -14.89 -10.77
CA ASP A 97 7.91 -13.80 -11.73
C ASP A 97 6.96 -14.18 -12.88
N GLU A 98 6.75 -15.47 -13.10
CA GLU A 98 5.81 -15.98 -14.11
C GLU A 98 4.36 -15.91 -13.65
N LEU A 99 4.13 -15.88 -12.32
CA LEU A 99 2.79 -15.72 -11.76
C LEU A 99 2.36 -14.25 -11.83
N PRO A 100 1.24 -13.94 -12.51
CA PRO A 100 0.73 -12.57 -12.57
C PRO A 100 0.10 -12.15 -11.24
N PHE A 101 0.14 -10.85 -10.95
CA PHE A 101 -0.73 -10.28 -9.94
C PHE A 101 -2.16 -10.17 -10.47
N GLN A 102 -3.13 -10.38 -9.60
CA GLN A 102 -4.56 -10.26 -9.88
C GLN A 102 -5.14 -9.10 -9.07
N PHE A 103 -6.14 -8.43 -9.61
CA PHE A 103 -6.83 -7.36 -8.91
C PHE A 103 -7.84 -7.92 -7.91
N PHE A 104 -7.88 -7.39 -6.70
CA PHE A 104 -9.06 -7.56 -5.86
C PHE A 104 -10.27 -6.88 -6.53
N ASN A 105 -11.43 -7.47 -6.42
CA ASN A 105 -12.69 -6.92 -6.96
C ASN A 105 -12.59 -6.43 -8.41
N THR A 106 -11.81 -7.14 -9.24
CA THR A 106 -11.56 -6.85 -10.67
C THR A 106 -10.86 -5.52 -10.97
N THR A 107 -10.88 -4.56 -10.07
CA THR A 107 -10.32 -3.21 -10.25
C THR A 107 -9.28 -2.83 -9.21
N GLY A 108 -9.04 -3.70 -8.21
CA GLY A 108 -8.17 -3.40 -7.07
C GLY A 108 -8.77 -2.41 -6.07
N ARG A 109 -10.10 -2.22 -6.10
CA ARG A 109 -10.84 -1.41 -5.14
C ARG A 109 -11.23 -2.24 -3.91
N PRO A 110 -11.51 -1.58 -2.76
CA PRO A 110 -11.94 -2.29 -1.56
C PRO A 110 -13.35 -2.91 -1.69
N ASP A 111 -13.69 -3.82 -0.77
CA ASP A 111 -14.97 -4.54 -0.79
C ASP A 111 -16.19 -3.63 -0.64
N ASN A 112 -16.05 -2.48 0.03
CA ASN A 112 -17.08 -1.45 0.14
C ASN A 112 -17.19 -0.54 -1.11
N GLY A 113 -16.40 -0.80 -2.16
CA GLY A 113 -16.53 -0.25 -3.50
C GLY A 113 -15.67 0.99 -3.77
N GLU A 114 -15.48 1.93 -2.85
CA GLU A 114 -14.77 3.18 -3.13
C GLU A 114 -13.85 3.65 -2.00
N LEU A 115 -12.77 4.32 -2.40
CA LEU A 115 -11.90 5.03 -1.48
C LEU A 115 -12.53 6.36 -1.09
N ILE A 116 -12.48 6.68 0.19
CA ILE A 116 -13.04 7.91 0.76
C ILE A 116 -11.94 8.99 0.80
N PRO A 117 -12.01 10.04 -0.05
CA PRO A 117 -11.03 11.11 -0.03
C PRO A 117 -11.00 11.82 1.33
N GLN A 118 -9.81 12.08 1.82
CA GLN A 118 -9.56 12.82 3.05
C GLN A 118 -9.19 14.28 2.73
N ASN A 119 -9.33 15.15 3.72
CA ASN A 119 -8.97 16.56 3.62
C ASN A 119 -7.77 16.93 4.50
N ASP A 120 -7.16 15.93 5.15
CA ASP A 120 -6.03 16.08 6.04
C ASP A 120 -5.01 14.95 5.85
N LEU A 121 -3.86 15.08 6.49
CA LEU A 121 -2.76 14.12 6.38
C LEU A 121 -2.74 13.08 7.51
N VAL A 122 -3.68 13.13 8.44
CA VAL A 122 -3.66 12.33 9.67
C VAL A 122 -4.83 11.35 9.76
N THR A 123 -5.91 11.60 9.05
CA THR A 123 -7.09 10.72 9.03
C THR A 123 -6.86 9.56 8.07
N PHE A 124 -6.99 8.35 8.58
CA PHE A 124 -6.92 7.12 7.79
C PHE A 124 -8.25 6.38 7.89
N THR A 125 -8.68 5.84 6.77
CA THR A 125 -9.85 4.98 6.68
C THR A 125 -9.42 3.53 6.50
N ASP A 126 -10.05 2.62 7.22
CA ASP A 126 -9.80 1.18 7.11
C ASP A 126 -10.52 0.61 5.89
N TYR A 127 -9.82 -0.21 5.14
CA TYR A 127 -10.30 -0.88 3.95
C TYR A 127 -10.03 -2.38 4.02
N GLU A 128 -10.97 -3.14 3.49
CA GLU A 128 -10.89 -4.58 3.36
C GLU A 128 -10.97 -4.99 1.88
N TYR A 129 -10.24 -6.04 1.55
CA TYR A 129 -10.15 -6.65 0.23
C TYR A 129 -10.20 -8.15 0.42
N THR A 130 -11.19 -8.80 -0.16
CA THR A 130 -11.40 -10.24 0.03
C THR A 130 -11.48 -10.95 -1.32
N VAL A 131 -10.88 -12.12 -1.40
CA VAL A 131 -11.09 -13.09 -2.47
C VAL A 131 -11.31 -14.44 -1.84
N GLU A 132 -12.33 -15.13 -2.27
CA GLU A 132 -12.75 -16.44 -1.77
C GLU A 132 -12.92 -17.41 -2.94
N ASP A 133 -13.05 -18.69 -2.65
CA ASP A 133 -13.27 -19.76 -3.63
C ASP A 133 -12.21 -19.80 -4.75
N VAL A 134 -10.95 -19.55 -4.39
CA VAL A 134 -9.81 -19.68 -5.30
C VAL A 134 -9.17 -21.06 -5.17
N ASP A 135 -8.39 -21.45 -6.18
CA ASP A 135 -7.59 -22.66 -6.12
C ASP A 135 -6.64 -22.64 -4.90
N GLU A 136 -6.42 -23.82 -4.32
CA GLU A 136 -5.55 -23.95 -3.14
C GLU A 136 -4.15 -23.38 -3.36
N PHE A 137 -3.72 -22.54 -2.43
CA PHE A 137 -2.41 -21.92 -2.44
C PHE A 137 -1.68 -22.11 -1.11
N ASP A 138 -0.34 -22.16 -1.16
CA ASP A 138 0.55 -22.26 0.01
C ASP A 138 1.37 -21.01 0.25
N GLY A 139 1.16 -19.94 -0.52
CA GLY A 139 1.80 -18.67 -0.34
C GLY A 139 1.14 -17.53 -1.11
N PHE A 140 1.43 -16.30 -0.72
CA PHE A 140 0.88 -15.13 -1.39
C PHE A 140 1.82 -13.92 -1.30
N GLN A 141 1.60 -12.97 -2.19
CA GLN A 141 2.17 -11.62 -2.17
C GLN A 141 1.08 -10.58 -2.39
N ILE A 142 1.24 -9.44 -1.76
CA ILE A 142 0.37 -8.26 -1.96
C ILE A 142 1.16 -7.20 -2.71
N LYS A 143 0.53 -6.57 -3.70
CA LYS A 143 1.04 -5.40 -4.42
C LYS A 143 0.07 -4.25 -4.25
N ILE A 144 0.58 -3.10 -3.86
CA ILE A 144 -0.18 -1.85 -3.74
C ILE A 144 0.43 -0.84 -4.70
N SER A 145 -0.35 -0.40 -5.69
CA SER A 145 0.03 0.68 -6.58
C SER A 145 -0.49 2.00 -6.01
N LEU A 146 0.41 2.96 -5.84
CA LEU A 146 0.14 4.28 -5.28
C LEU A 146 0.03 5.29 -6.41
N LEU A 147 -1.16 5.83 -6.63
CA LEU A 147 -1.47 6.69 -7.76
C LEU A 147 -1.77 8.11 -7.30
N ASN A 148 -1.22 9.10 -8.00
CA ASN A 148 -1.50 10.51 -7.74
C ASN A 148 -1.50 11.31 -9.03
N HIS A 149 -2.46 12.21 -9.18
CA HIS A 149 -2.53 13.19 -10.26
C HIS A 149 -1.92 14.53 -9.87
N ASN A 150 -1.61 14.71 -8.59
CA ASN A 150 -1.04 15.93 -8.05
C ASN A 150 0.09 15.61 -7.06
N GLN A 151 1.24 16.26 -7.22
CA GLN A 151 2.45 15.97 -6.43
C GLN A 151 2.29 16.08 -4.91
N PRO A 152 1.60 17.09 -4.33
CA PRO A 152 1.45 17.21 -2.89
C PRO A 152 0.49 16.19 -2.28
N TYR A 153 -0.37 15.56 -3.07
CA TYR A 153 -1.42 14.65 -2.57
C TYR A 153 -1.08 13.18 -2.82
N ILE A 154 -0.07 12.69 -2.12
CA ILE A 154 0.37 11.31 -2.22
C ILE A 154 -0.50 10.43 -1.34
N PRO A 155 -1.03 9.30 -1.85
CA PRO A 155 -1.74 8.35 -1.02
C PRO A 155 -0.79 7.71 0.00
N ARG A 156 -1.28 7.48 1.20
CA ARG A 156 -0.53 6.86 2.30
C ARG A 156 -1.23 5.61 2.75
N VAL A 157 -0.45 4.59 3.07
CA VAL A 157 -0.96 3.30 3.56
C VAL A 157 -0.22 2.93 4.83
N LYS A 158 -0.96 2.40 5.80
CA LYS A 158 -0.42 1.82 7.03
C LYS A 158 -1.21 0.58 7.45
N ASP A 159 -0.72 -0.12 8.44
CA ASP A 159 -1.39 -1.25 9.10
C ASP A 159 -1.81 -2.37 8.11
N LEU A 160 -0.97 -2.65 7.10
CA LEU A 160 -1.23 -3.71 6.13
C LEU A 160 -1.19 -5.09 6.83
N ARG A 161 -2.26 -5.86 6.66
CA ARG A 161 -2.41 -7.22 7.16
C ARG A 161 -2.97 -8.12 6.06
N GLY A 162 -2.42 -9.31 5.91
CA GLY A 162 -2.93 -10.35 5.03
C GLY A 162 -3.30 -11.58 5.87
N ILE A 163 -4.48 -12.14 5.65
CA ILE A 163 -5.00 -13.32 6.32
C ILE A 163 -5.43 -14.32 5.27
N ALA A 164 -4.82 -15.50 5.30
CA ALA A 164 -5.25 -16.62 4.48
C ALA A 164 -6.45 -17.31 5.15
N LEU A 165 -7.47 -17.60 4.36
CA LEU A 165 -8.72 -18.23 4.78
C LEU A 165 -8.75 -19.67 4.24
N ALA A 166 -9.06 -20.62 5.13
CA ALA A 166 -9.16 -22.04 4.81
C ALA A 166 -10.61 -22.46 4.63
#